data_c1a6527eaf11473ec2f8f9489481231a
#
_entry.id   c1a6527eaf11473ec2f8f9489481231a
#
_cell.length_a   1.000
_cell.length_b   1.000
_cell.length_c   1.000
_cell.angle_alpha   90.00
_cell.angle_beta   90.00
_cell.angle_gamma   90.00
#
_symmetry.space_group_name_H-M   'P 1'
#
loop_
_entity.id
_entity.type
_entity.pdbx_description
1 polymer ?
#
loop_
_entity_poly.entity_id
_entity_poly.type
_entity_poly.pdbx_seq_one_letter_code
_entity_poly.pdbx_strand_id
1 'polypeptide(L)'
;SAKLNVSMPDESTIPDDEFGAAVRRGLQIANHTYKELPDNVGNQLNCTSCHLGNGSEAYAAPWNGMPGIYPTYRSRAGRVNSIQQRINGCFERSLNGQALDLGSADMNAMVSYMNRVSQDLPYGVSPEGRGFVKVDKNLEPNTDNGKKLFAEKCSVCHGDNGEGQYNDDGTYIYPAVAGDKSFNDGAGMARTYTAAAFIKGKMPFGQGNSLNDQEAVDIAAYFTHLPRPIKANKDKDWPNGDAPKDVRR
;
A
#
# COMPACT_ATOMS: atom_id res chain seq x y z
N SER A 1 12.72 -26.45 7.50
CA SER A 1 11.61 -25.82 8.24
C SER A 1 10.48 -25.51 7.27
N ALA A 2 9.24 -25.87 7.67
CA ALA A 2 8.06 -25.54 6.87
C ALA A 2 8.00 -24.02 6.64
N LYS A 3 7.80 -23.59 5.39
CA LYS A 3 7.58 -22.16 5.07
C LYS A 3 6.21 -21.78 5.62
N LEU A 4 6.19 -20.77 6.49
CA LEU A 4 4.93 -20.18 6.95
C LEU A 4 4.41 -19.25 5.86
N ASN A 5 3.15 -19.40 5.48
CA ASN A 5 2.51 -18.65 4.42
C ASN A 5 1.65 -17.50 4.98
N VAL A 6 1.43 -16.48 4.16
CA VAL A 6 0.39 -15.48 4.40
C VAL A 6 -0.97 -16.18 4.36
N SER A 7 -1.78 -15.98 5.38
CA SER A 7 -3.14 -16.53 5.45
C SER A 7 -4.05 -15.59 6.26
N MET A 8 -5.34 -15.57 5.91
CA MET A 8 -6.36 -14.85 6.67
C MET A 8 -6.94 -15.78 7.74
N PRO A 9 -6.86 -15.43 9.03
CA PRO A 9 -7.58 -16.15 10.08
C PRO A 9 -9.09 -16.10 9.87
N ASP A 10 -9.79 -17.17 10.26
CA ASP A 10 -11.25 -17.25 10.14
C ASP A 10 -11.92 -16.12 10.95
N GLU A 11 -12.70 -15.27 10.28
CA GLU A 11 -13.40 -14.14 10.91
C GLU A 11 -14.36 -14.58 12.01
N SER A 12 -14.95 -15.78 11.90
CA SER A 12 -15.85 -16.34 12.93
C SER A 12 -15.17 -16.55 14.29
N THR A 13 -13.84 -16.57 14.32
CA THR A 13 -13.04 -16.74 15.54
C THR A 13 -12.60 -15.41 16.17
N ILE A 14 -13.07 -14.27 15.65
CA ILE A 14 -12.87 -12.96 16.32
C ILE A 14 -13.68 -12.97 17.62
N PRO A 15 -13.04 -12.69 18.78
CA PRO A 15 -13.74 -12.68 20.06
C PRO A 15 -14.92 -11.71 20.11
N ASP A 16 -15.92 -12.02 20.93
CA ASP A 16 -17.05 -11.13 21.19
C ASP A 16 -16.80 -10.33 22.49
N ASP A 17 -15.71 -9.57 22.48
CA ASP A 17 -15.23 -8.73 23.58
C ASP A 17 -14.69 -7.39 23.03
N GLU A 18 -14.11 -6.56 23.91
CA GLU A 18 -13.55 -5.26 23.51
C GLU A 18 -12.39 -5.41 22.53
N PHE A 19 -11.58 -6.46 22.64
CA PHE A 19 -10.51 -6.70 21.67
C PHE A 19 -11.09 -7.06 20.29
N GLY A 20 -12.09 -7.93 20.24
CA GLY A 20 -12.79 -8.27 19.01
C GLY A 20 -13.48 -7.07 18.38
N ALA A 21 -14.08 -6.17 19.20
CA ALA A 21 -14.64 -4.91 18.70
C ALA A 21 -13.56 -4.01 18.06
N ALA A 22 -12.38 -3.90 18.68
CA ALA A 22 -11.26 -3.16 18.11
C ALA A 22 -10.75 -3.78 16.81
N VAL A 23 -10.67 -5.11 16.72
CA VAL A 23 -10.29 -5.84 15.49
C VAL A 23 -11.29 -5.52 14.35
N ARG A 24 -12.60 -5.59 14.61
CA ARG A 24 -13.63 -5.28 13.62
C ARG A 24 -13.57 -3.82 13.18
N ARG A 25 -13.33 -2.89 14.13
CA ARG A 25 -13.12 -1.47 13.82
C ARG A 25 -11.90 -1.26 12.94
N GLY A 26 -10.79 -1.94 13.20
CA GLY A 26 -9.58 -1.88 12.39
C GLY A 26 -9.80 -2.36 10.96
N LEU A 27 -10.54 -3.46 10.77
CA LEU A 27 -10.93 -3.96 9.45
C LEU A 27 -11.83 -2.96 8.71
N GLN A 28 -12.81 -2.37 9.39
CA GLN A 28 -13.69 -1.35 8.82
C GLN A 28 -12.89 -0.13 8.35
N ILE A 29 -11.97 0.38 9.16
CA ILE A 29 -11.09 1.48 8.77
C ILE A 29 -10.24 1.09 7.55
N ALA A 30 -9.67 -0.11 7.53
CA ALA A 30 -8.84 -0.57 6.43
C ALA A 30 -9.58 -0.58 5.08
N ASN A 31 -10.84 -1.00 5.08
CA ASN A 31 -11.67 -1.12 3.87
C ASN A 31 -12.38 0.16 3.47
N HIS A 32 -12.57 1.11 4.40
CA HIS A 32 -13.34 2.35 4.19
C HIS A 32 -12.59 3.58 4.69
N THR A 33 -11.26 3.61 4.58
CA THR A 33 -10.38 4.55 5.26
C THR A 33 -10.76 6.01 5.05
N TYR A 34 -11.00 6.42 3.80
CA TYR A 34 -11.35 7.82 3.52
C TYR A 34 -12.74 8.22 3.99
N LYS A 35 -13.66 7.26 4.20
CA LYS A 35 -14.98 7.50 4.79
C LYS A 35 -14.93 7.51 6.30
N GLU A 36 -14.17 6.60 6.91
CA GLU A 36 -14.09 6.44 8.35
C GLU A 36 -13.21 7.51 9.03
N LEU A 37 -12.20 7.99 8.32
CA LEU A 37 -11.22 8.96 8.82
C LEU A 37 -11.05 10.14 7.86
N PRO A 38 -12.15 10.88 7.55
CA PRO A 38 -12.12 11.95 6.54
C PRO A 38 -11.16 13.10 6.89
N ASP A 39 -10.90 13.35 8.17
CA ASP A 39 -9.98 14.39 8.62
C ASP A 39 -8.51 14.00 8.44
N ASN A 40 -8.23 12.71 8.27
CA ASN A 40 -6.87 12.16 8.15
C ASN A 40 -6.53 11.69 6.74
N VAL A 41 -7.51 11.60 5.84
CA VAL A 41 -7.32 11.13 4.46
C VAL A 41 -7.59 12.26 3.48
N GLY A 42 -6.59 12.60 2.68
CA GLY A 42 -6.66 13.70 1.70
C GLY A 42 -6.98 13.26 0.28
N ASN A 43 -7.33 11.98 0.06
CA ASN A 43 -7.72 11.44 -1.23
C ASN A 43 -8.90 10.46 -1.09
N GLN A 44 -9.16 9.65 -2.12
CA GLN A 44 -10.26 8.67 -2.09
C GLN A 44 -9.72 7.22 -2.16
N LEU A 45 -8.65 6.94 -1.42
CA LEU A 45 -8.09 5.61 -1.30
C LEU A 45 -8.35 5.00 0.08
N ASN A 46 -8.41 3.68 0.13
CA ASN A 46 -8.43 2.89 1.35
C ASN A 46 -7.07 2.19 1.52
N CYS A 47 -6.75 1.75 2.72
CA CYS A 47 -5.58 0.91 2.95
C CYS A 47 -5.60 -0.33 2.03
N THR A 48 -6.77 -0.94 1.87
CA THR A 48 -6.99 -2.11 1.05
C THR A 48 -7.03 -1.83 -0.46
N SER A 49 -6.90 -0.57 -0.89
CA SER A 49 -6.65 -0.26 -2.31
C SER A 49 -5.32 -0.84 -2.81
N CYS A 50 -4.34 -1.01 -1.92
CA CYS A 50 -3.02 -1.59 -2.20
C CYS A 50 -2.76 -2.85 -1.39
N HIS A 51 -3.17 -2.89 -0.11
CA HIS A 51 -3.06 -4.05 0.76
C HIS A 51 -4.27 -4.98 0.54
N LEU A 52 -4.26 -5.70 -0.59
CA LEU A 52 -5.38 -6.49 -1.06
C LEU A 52 -5.75 -7.63 -0.08
N GLY A 53 -6.95 -8.20 -0.26
CA GLY A 53 -7.43 -9.30 0.56
C GLY A 53 -7.52 -8.92 2.04
N ASN A 54 -8.10 -7.77 2.37
CA ASN A 54 -8.18 -7.24 3.74
C ASN A 54 -6.79 -7.14 4.42
N GLY A 55 -5.74 -6.85 3.65
CA GLY A 55 -4.36 -6.76 4.15
C GLY A 55 -3.69 -8.12 4.40
N SER A 56 -4.23 -9.20 3.87
CA SER A 56 -3.70 -10.56 4.04
C SER A 56 -3.55 -11.32 2.73
N GLU A 57 -3.35 -10.64 1.61
CA GLU A 57 -3.05 -11.26 0.32
C GLU A 57 -1.55 -11.33 0.07
N ALA A 58 -1.05 -12.54 -0.22
CA ALA A 58 0.36 -12.76 -0.51
C ALA A 58 0.85 -11.87 -1.68
N TYR A 59 2.04 -11.28 -1.53
CA TYR A 59 2.67 -10.37 -2.49
C TYR A 59 1.90 -9.07 -2.80
N ALA A 60 0.92 -8.72 -1.97
CA ALA A 60 0.26 -7.41 -1.96
C ALA A 60 0.62 -6.61 -0.68
N ALA A 61 1.86 -6.71 -0.24
CA ALA A 61 2.36 -6.13 1.01
C ALA A 61 1.46 -6.48 2.22
N PRO A 62 1.20 -7.77 2.49
CA PRO A 62 0.31 -8.17 3.57
C PRO A 62 0.82 -7.71 4.94
N TRP A 63 -0.10 -7.56 5.89
CA TRP A 63 0.21 -7.16 7.26
C TRP A 63 0.57 -8.34 8.16
N ASN A 64 0.42 -9.56 7.68
CA ASN A 64 0.81 -10.78 8.38
C ASN A 64 2.28 -10.71 8.83
N GLY A 65 2.51 -10.85 10.13
CA GLY A 65 3.82 -10.77 10.75
C GLY A 65 4.36 -9.35 10.99
N MET A 66 3.65 -8.31 10.54
CA MET A 66 4.10 -6.92 10.73
C MET A 66 4.30 -6.53 12.20
N PRO A 67 3.38 -6.83 13.14
CA PRO A 67 3.59 -6.49 14.54
C PRO A 67 4.85 -7.13 15.15
N GLY A 68 5.24 -8.30 14.66
CA GLY A 68 6.40 -9.02 15.17
C GLY A 68 7.76 -8.47 14.72
N ILE A 69 7.80 -7.50 13.82
CA ILE A 69 9.05 -6.88 13.32
C ILE A 69 9.21 -5.42 13.72
N TYR A 70 8.22 -4.82 14.35
CA TYR A 70 8.30 -3.47 14.89
C TYR A 70 8.47 -3.50 16.40
N PRO A 71 9.20 -2.51 16.97
CA PRO A 71 9.87 -1.38 16.32
C PRO A 71 11.10 -1.80 15.51
N THR A 72 11.37 -1.09 14.40
CA THR A 72 12.52 -1.37 13.53
C THR A 72 13.10 -0.10 12.91
N TYR A 73 14.38 -0.14 12.54
CA TYR A 73 15.02 0.96 11.82
C TYR A 73 14.42 1.11 10.42
N ARG A 74 14.10 2.34 10.07
CA ARG A 74 13.55 2.71 8.76
C ARG A 74 14.46 3.75 8.10
N SER A 75 15.15 3.37 7.04
CA SER A 75 16.11 4.25 6.33
C SER A 75 15.45 5.54 5.84
N ARG A 76 14.21 5.46 5.33
CA ARG A 76 13.46 6.67 4.93
C ARG A 76 13.34 7.69 6.06
N ALA A 77 13.12 7.24 7.29
CA ALA A 77 12.99 8.11 8.45
C ALA A 77 14.33 8.40 9.15
N GLY A 78 15.38 7.65 8.84
CA GLY A 78 16.68 7.72 9.51
C GLY A 78 16.64 7.35 11.00
N ARG A 79 15.62 6.62 11.44
CA ARG A 79 15.41 6.26 12.87
C ARG A 79 14.61 4.99 13.04
N VAL A 80 14.58 4.49 14.30
CA VAL A 80 13.70 3.40 14.68
C VAL A 80 12.27 3.91 14.77
N ASN A 81 11.33 3.22 14.12
CA ASN A 81 9.91 3.54 14.12
C ASN A 81 9.11 2.42 14.78
N SER A 82 8.04 2.82 15.47
CA SER A 82 6.96 1.92 15.88
C SER A 82 6.06 1.55 14.71
N ILE A 83 5.20 0.53 14.88
CA ILE A 83 4.20 0.18 13.88
C ILE A 83 3.20 1.33 13.64
N GLN A 84 2.81 2.06 14.69
CA GLN A 84 1.92 3.23 14.60
C GLN A 84 2.55 4.34 13.73
N GLN A 85 3.83 4.64 13.93
CA GLN A 85 4.55 5.59 13.09
C GLN A 85 4.66 5.10 11.64
N ARG A 86 4.77 3.80 11.41
CA ARG A 86 4.75 3.22 10.05
C ARG A 86 3.39 3.38 9.41
N ILE A 87 2.29 3.17 10.14
CA ILE A 87 0.91 3.39 9.68
C ILE A 87 0.72 4.87 9.32
N ASN A 88 1.14 5.80 10.18
CA ASN A 88 1.06 7.23 9.91
C ASN A 88 1.82 7.65 8.65
N GLY A 89 2.94 7.01 8.35
CA GLY A 89 3.63 7.21 7.07
C GLY A 89 2.77 6.89 5.84
N CYS A 90 1.79 5.97 5.97
CA CYS A 90 0.82 5.70 4.90
C CYS A 90 -0.25 6.80 4.83
N PHE A 91 -0.77 7.28 5.96
CA PHE A 91 -1.71 8.40 6.00
C PHE A 91 -1.13 9.65 5.33
N GLU A 92 0.13 9.99 5.64
CA GLU A 92 0.78 11.18 5.10
C GLU A 92 1.22 11.06 3.63
N ARG A 93 1.34 9.85 3.09
CA ARG A 93 1.86 9.60 1.73
C ARG A 93 0.83 8.93 0.83
N SER A 94 0.50 7.68 1.11
CA SER A 94 -0.43 6.89 0.29
C SER A 94 -1.84 7.47 0.30
N LEU A 95 -2.27 8.01 1.44
CA LEU A 95 -3.58 8.64 1.62
C LEU A 95 -3.55 10.16 1.51
N ASN A 96 -2.40 10.76 1.19
CA ASN A 96 -2.19 12.21 1.00
C ASN A 96 -2.82 13.08 2.09
N GLY A 97 -2.75 12.63 3.34
CA GLY A 97 -3.45 13.22 4.47
C GLY A 97 -2.54 13.54 5.65
N GLN A 98 -3.07 13.37 6.83
CA GLN A 98 -2.41 13.72 8.09
C GLN A 98 -2.31 12.52 9.04
N ALA A 99 -1.26 12.52 9.87
CA ALA A 99 -1.05 11.52 10.88
C ALA A 99 -2.19 11.51 11.92
N LEU A 100 -2.55 10.32 12.40
CA LEU A 100 -3.36 10.15 13.60
C LEU A 100 -2.50 10.30 14.85
N ASP A 101 -3.15 10.64 15.96
CA ASP A 101 -2.53 10.44 17.28
C ASP A 101 -2.13 8.96 17.46
N LEU A 102 -0.89 8.73 17.89
CA LEU A 102 -0.31 7.39 18.03
C LEU A 102 -1.05 6.52 19.06
N GLY A 103 -1.71 7.14 20.04
CA GLY A 103 -2.49 6.46 21.09
C GLY A 103 -4.00 6.49 20.87
N SER A 104 -4.48 6.98 19.73
CA SER A 104 -5.92 7.06 19.45
C SER A 104 -6.58 5.67 19.39
N ALA A 105 -7.87 5.63 19.69
CA ALA A 105 -8.66 4.39 19.60
C ALA A 105 -8.62 3.79 18.19
N ASP A 106 -8.70 4.62 17.15
CA ASP A 106 -8.64 4.15 15.76
C ASP A 106 -7.25 3.63 15.37
N MET A 107 -6.16 4.24 15.85
CA MET A 107 -4.82 3.70 15.67
C MET A 107 -4.69 2.34 16.36
N ASN A 108 -5.15 2.23 17.60
CA ASN A 108 -5.14 0.96 18.36
C ASN A 108 -6.00 -0.10 17.65
N ALA A 109 -7.14 0.27 17.07
CA ALA A 109 -7.98 -0.64 16.30
C ALA A 109 -7.25 -1.20 15.06
N MET A 110 -6.54 -0.36 14.29
CA MET A 110 -5.75 -0.81 13.16
C MET A 110 -4.63 -1.77 13.58
N VAL A 111 -3.92 -1.46 14.67
CA VAL A 111 -2.88 -2.34 15.23
C VAL A 111 -3.47 -3.66 15.72
N SER A 112 -4.65 -3.63 16.38
CA SER A 112 -5.37 -4.83 16.83
C SER A 112 -5.73 -5.74 15.66
N TYR A 113 -6.18 -5.16 14.54
CA TYR A 113 -6.44 -5.92 13.31
C TYR A 113 -5.15 -6.53 12.73
N MET A 114 -4.04 -5.78 12.69
CA MET A 114 -2.74 -6.30 12.25
C MET A 114 -2.23 -7.42 13.15
N ASN A 115 -2.44 -7.33 14.45
CA ASN A 115 -2.16 -8.43 15.40
C ASN A 115 -3.01 -9.66 15.07
N ARG A 116 -4.30 -9.45 14.82
CA ARG A 116 -5.23 -10.54 14.48
C ARG A 116 -4.78 -11.32 13.25
N VAL A 117 -4.45 -10.64 12.14
CA VAL A 117 -4.01 -11.33 10.90
C VAL A 117 -2.62 -11.96 11.03
N SER A 118 -1.91 -11.69 12.12
CA SER A 118 -0.58 -12.20 12.41
C SER A 118 -0.55 -13.28 13.48
N GLN A 119 -1.70 -13.65 14.08
CA GLN A 119 -1.78 -14.47 15.31
C GLN A 119 -1.11 -15.83 15.18
N ASP A 120 -1.09 -16.44 13.99
CA ASP A 120 -0.53 -17.77 13.76
C ASP A 120 0.96 -17.72 13.34
N LEU A 121 1.57 -16.54 13.37
CA LEU A 121 2.96 -16.34 13.00
C LEU A 121 3.81 -16.10 14.26
N PRO A 122 4.93 -16.82 14.43
CA PRO A 122 5.88 -16.53 15.50
C PRO A 122 6.45 -15.12 15.37
N TYR A 123 6.78 -14.51 16.51
CA TYR A 123 7.41 -13.20 16.57
C TYR A 123 8.70 -13.15 15.72
N GLY A 124 8.87 -12.09 14.94
CA GLY A 124 10.06 -11.88 14.09
C GLY A 124 10.11 -12.73 12.82
N VAL A 125 9.10 -13.57 12.57
CA VAL A 125 9.05 -14.40 11.37
C VAL A 125 8.45 -13.60 10.20
N SER A 126 9.10 -13.72 9.04
CA SER A 126 8.61 -13.19 7.77
C SER A 126 7.96 -14.31 6.97
N PRO A 127 6.63 -14.31 6.77
CA PRO A 127 5.98 -15.37 6.02
C PRO A 127 6.33 -15.30 4.52
N GLU A 128 6.20 -16.42 3.82
CA GLU A 128 6.24 -16.44 2.36
C GLU A 128 5.09 -15.59 1.82
N GLY A 129 5.35 -14.80 0.79
CA GLY A 129 4.35 -13.87 0.22
C GLY A 129 4.34 -12.48 0.87
N ARG A 130 5.23 -12.23 1.84
CA ARG A 130 5.40 -10.89 2.39
C ARG A 130 6.01 -9.95 1.34
N GLY A 131 5.55 -8.68 1.34
CA GLY A 131 6.01 -7.65 0.41
C GLY A 131 5.38 -7.79 -0.97
N PHE A 132 6.18 -7.63 -2.00
CA PHE A 132 5.78 -7.73 -3.41
C PHE A 132 6.58 -8.82 -4.12
N VAL A 133 6.15 -9.23 -5.31
CA VAL A 133 6.97 -10.07 -6.18
C VAL A 133 8.27 -9.35 -6.55
N LYS A 134 9.28 -10.10 -6.95
CA LYS A 134 10.55 -9.52 -7.40
C LYS A 134 10.42 -8.98 -8.83
N VAL A 135 11.06 -7.85 -9.07
CA VAL A 135 11.25 -7.23 -10.38
C VAL A 135 12.73 -6.89 -10.52
N ASP A 136 13.28 -7.06 -11.72
CA ASP A 136 14.66 -6.65 -11.99
C ASP A 136 14.77 -5.12 -11.98
N LYS A 137 15.45 -4.58 -10.98
CA LYS A 137 15.66 -3.15 -10.80
C LYS A 137 16.77 -2.56 -11.68
N ASN A 138 17.47 -3.38 -12.47
CA ASN A 138 18.48 -2.93 -13.43
C ASN A 138 17.86 -2.59 -14.79
N LEU A 139 16.60 -2.97 -15.03
CA LEU A 139 15.89 -2.62 -16.24
C LEU A 139 15.70 -1.10 -16.33
N GLU A 140 16.00 -0.54 -17.48
CA GLU A 140 15.72 0.87 -17.76
C GLU A 140 14.29 1.01 -18.31
N PRO A 141 13.49 1.93 -17.76
CA PRO A 141 12.11 2.10 -18.18
C PRO A 141 11.98 2.77 -19.56
N ASN A 142 11.05 2.26 -20.36
CA ASN A 142 10.57 2.91 -21.59
C ASN A 142 9.17 3.48 -21.35
N THR A 143 9.10 4.78 -21.08
CA THR A 143 7.85 5.47 -20.74
C THR A 143 6.85 5.49 -21.88
N ASP A 144 7.31 5.57 -23.15
CA ASP A 144 6.41 5.55 -24.33
C ASP A 144 5.75 4.18 -24.47
N ASN A 145 6.50 3.11 -24.30
CA ASN A 145 5.93 1.77 -24.26
C ASN A 145 4.99 1.61 -23.05
N GLY A 146 5.36 2.16 -21.90
CA GLY A 146 4.52 2.18 -20.71
C GLY A 146 3.17 2.86 -20.93
N LYS A 147 3.16 4.01 -21.64
CA LYS A 147 1.93 4.71 -22.03
C LYS A 147 1.03 3.84 -22.91
N LYS A 148 1.61 3.19 -23.92
CA LYS A 148 0.87 2.28 -24.81
C LYS A 148 0.27 1.12 -24.03
N LEU A 149 1.06 0.43 -23.22
CA LEU A 149 0.61 -0.71 -22.42
C LEU A 149 -0.44 -0.30 -21.35
N PHE A 150 -0.29 0.89 -20.75
CA PHE A 150 -1.29 1.43 -19.83
C PHE A 150 -2.64 1.62 -20.52
N ALA A 151 -2.65 2.22 -21.70
CA ALA A 151 -3.86 2.41 -22.49
C ALA A 151 -4.51 1.06 -22.89
N GLU A 152 -3.71 0.05 -23.20
CA GLU A 152 -4.21 -1.27 -23.61
C GLU A 152 -4.72 -2.13 -22.44
N LYS A 153 -4.08 -2.06 -21.28
CA LYS A 153 -4.27 -3.03 -20.19
C LYS A 153 -4.81 -2.43 -18.88
N CYS A 154 -4.72 -1.13 -18.68
CA CYS A 154 -4.99 -0.48 -17.38
C CYS A 154 -6.12 0.54 -17.45
N SER A 155 -6.22 1.30 -18.54
CA SER A 155 -7.15 2.42 -18.64
C SER A 155 -8.61 1.99 -18.58
N VAL A 156 -8.94 0.77 -19.01
CA VAL A 156 -10.31 0.21 -18.95
C VAL A 156 -10.88 0.23 -17.53
N CYS A 157 -10.03 0.11 -16.51
CA CYS A 157 -10.42 0.18 -15.11
C CYS A 157 -10.01 1.51 -14.47
N HIS A 158 -8.78 1.97 -14.70
CA HIS A 158 -8.23 3.11 -13.98
C HIS A 158 -8.46 4.47 -14.68
N GLY A 159 -9.11 4.50 -15.87
CA GLY A 159 -9.28 5.69 -16.68
C GLY A 159 -8.03 6.03 -17.53
N ASP A 160 -8.21 6.83 -18.57
CA ASP A 160 -7.13 7.14 -19.54
C ASP A 160 -5.98 7.93 -18.92
N ASN A 161 -6.27 8.72 -17.88
CA ASN A 161 -5.29 9.49 -17.10
C ASN A 161 -5.03 8.92 -15.69
N GLY A 162 -5.52 7.72 -15.42
CA GLY A 162 -5.36 7.07 -14.11
C GLY A 162 -6.28 7.64 -13.01
N GLU A 163 -7.34 8.33 -13.39
CA GLU A 163 -8.28 9.01 -12.49
C GLU A 163 -9.22 8.09 -11.72
N GLY A 164 -9.27 6.79 -12.09
CA GLY A 164 -10.17 5.81 -11.48
C GLY A 164 -11.61 5.88 -12.02
N GLN A 165 -12.47 5.01 -11.49
CA GLN A 165 -13.91 4.98 -11.79
C GLN A 165 -14.70 4.99 -10.48
N TYR A 166 -15.80 5.75 -10.45
CA TYR A 166 -16.57 6.03 -9.25
C TYR A 166 -18.03 5.78 -9.47
N ASN A 167 -18.71 5.33 -8.40
CA ASN A 167 -20.17 5.30 -8.31
C ASN A 167 -20.73 6.70 -8.08
N ASP A 168 -22.04 6.87 -8.25
CA ASP A 168 -22.75 8.15 -8.03
C ASP A 168 -22.60 8.66 -6.58
N ASP A 169 -22.43 7.76 -5.61
CA ASP A 169 -22.22 8.08 -4.19
C ASP A 169 -20.76 8.48 -3.87
N GLY A 170 -19.89 8.56 -4.88
CA GLY A 170 -18.49 8.92 -4.75
C GLY A 170 -17.57 7.78 -4.27
N THR A 171 -18.09 6.56 -4.06
CA THR A 171 -17.24 5.38 -3.84
C THR A 171 -16.56 4.97 -5.12
N TYR A 172 -15.29 4.52 -5.05
CA TYR A 172 -14.65 4.03 -6.27
C TYR A 172 -15.12 2.60 -6.63
N ILE A 173 -15.25 2.35 -7.92
CA ILE A 173 -15.35 1.01 -8.51
C ILE A 173 -13.92 0.50 -8.70
N TYR A 174 -13.06 1.33 -9.31
CA TYR A 174 -11.63 1.13 -9.44
C TYR A 174 -10.88 2.37 -8.95
N PRO A 175 -9.87 2.23 -8.08
CA PRO A 175 -9.22 3.38 -7.46
C PRO A 175 -8.40 4.18 -8.47
N ALA A 176 -8.25 5.47 -8.20
CA ALA A 176 -7.33 6.33 -8.92
C ALA A 176 -5.88 5.89 -8.68
N VAL A 177 -5.08 5.90 -9.75
CA VAL A 177 -3.62 5.65 -9.70
C VAL A 177 -2.81 6.91 -10.03
N ALA A 178 -3.49 7.99 -10.41
CA ALA A 178 -2.95 9.32 -10.65
C ALA A 178 -3.99 10.40 -10.29
N GLY A 179 -3.61 11.67 -10.34
CA GLY A 179 -4.47 12.81 -10.03
C GLY A 179 -4.70 13.03 -8.52
N ASP A 180 -5.59 13.96 -8.20
CA ASP A 180 -5.81 14.43 -6.83
C ASP A 180 -6.47 13.39 -5.91
N LYS A 181 -7.15 12.42 -6.46
CA LYS A 181 -7.81 11.33 -5.73
C LYS A 181 -6.87 10.16 -5.41
N SER A 182 -5.60 10.25 -5.79
CA SER A 182 -4.60 9.20 -5.63
C SER A 182 -3.52 9.57 -4.62
N PHE A 183 -2.56 8.68 -4.43
CA PHE A 183 -1.42 8.88 -3.53
C PHE A 183 -0.51 10.01 -4.01
N ASN A 184 0.18 10.67 -3.07
CA ASN A 184 1.14 11.73 -3.42
C ASN A 184 2.50 11.17 -3.86
N ASP A 185 3.36 12.04 -4.37
CA ASP A 185 4.65 11.66 -4.93
C ASP A 185 5.69 11.16 -3.88
N GLY A 186 5.41 11.33 -2.59
CA GLY A 186 6.18 10.75 -1.50
C GLY A 186 5.77 9.31 -1.15
N ALA A 187 4.72 8.77 -1.76
CA ALA A 187 4.28 7.40 -1.49
C ALA A 187 5.26 6.35 -2.02
N GLY A 188 5.26 5.17 -1.40
CA GLY A 188 6.04 4.03 -1.90
C GLY A 188 5.65 3.64 -3.31
N MET A 189 4.35 3.71 -3.63
CA MET A 189 3.80 3.44 -4.97
C MET A 189 4.15 4.52 -6.01
N ALA A 190 4.64 5.69 -5.62
CA ALA A 190 5.15 6.68 -6.56
C ALA A 190 6.56 6.35 -7.08
N ARG A 191 7.21 5.31 -6.56
CA ARG A 191 8.51 4.82 -7.01
C ARG A 191 8.32 3.73 -8.05
N THR A 192 8.97 3.90 -9.20
CA THR A 192 8.84 3.04 -10.37
C THR A 192 8.97 1.55 -10.07
N TYR A 193 10.05 1.13 -9.40
CA TYR A 193 10.27 -0.31 -9.17
C TYR A 193 9.39 -0.89 -8.06
N THR A 194 8.94 -0.09 -7.11
CA THR A 194 7.94 -0.52 -6.13
C THR A 194 6.58 -0.73 -6.79
N ALA A 195 6.15 0.22 -7.61
CA ALA A 195 4.92 0.12 -8.39
C ALA A 195 4.98 -1.06 -9.39
N ALA A 196 6.10 -1.22 -10.09
CA ALA A 196 6.32 -2.34 -11.01
C ALA A 196 6.14 -3.71 -10.32
N ALA A 197 6.71 -3.86 -9.13
CA ALA A 197 6.58 -5.09 -8.35
C ALA A 197 5.13 -5.39 -7.95
N PHE A 198 4.37 -4.36 -7.55
CA PHE A 198 2.96 -4.51 -7.24
C PHE A 198 2.14 -4.86 -8.50
N ILE A 199 2.26 -4.10 -9.59
CA ILE A 199 1.45 -4.33 -10.78
C ILE A 199 1.79 -5.67 -11.45
N LYS A 200 3.06 -6.08 -11.47
CA LYS A 200 3.44 -7.40 -11.96
C LYS A 200 2.72 -8.51 -11.21
N GLY A 201 2.71 -8.45 -9.88
CA GLY A 201 2.12 -9.50 -9.04
C GLY A 201 0.59 -9.50 -9.00
N LYS A 202 -0.06 -8.34 -9.22
CA LYS A 202 -1.48 -8.14 -8.89
C LYS A 202 -2.33 -7.54 -10.00
N MET A 203 -1.72 -6.99 -11.06
CA MET A 203 -2.44 -6.31 -12.14
C MET A 203 -2.10 -6.92 -13.51
N PRO A 204 -3.02 -6.87 -14.47
CA PRO A 204 -4.43 -6.51 -14.31
C PRO A 204 -5.12 -7.35 -13.22
N PHE A 205 -6.10 -6.79 -12.51
CA PHE A 205 -6.75 -7.46 -11.39
C PHE A 205 -7.32 -8.84 -11.80
N GLY A 206 -7.00 -9.88 -11.03
CA GLY A 206 -7.34 -11.27 -11.35
C GLY A 206 -6.39 -11.94 -12.37
N GLN A 207 -5.40 -11.21 -12.91
CA GLN A 207 -4.43 -11.70 -13.90
C GLN A 207 -2.97 -11.46 -13.45
N GLY A 208 -2.72 -11.59 -12.16
CA GLY A 208 -1.37 -11.41 -11.59
C GLY A 208 -0.33 -12.27 -12.29
N ASN A 209 0.90 -11.74 -12.41
CA ASN A 209 2.03 -12.35 -13.11
C ASN A 209 1.85 -12.55 -14.63
N SER A 210 0.89 -11.89 -15.25
CA SER A 210 0.73 -11.87 -16.72
C SER A 210 1.67 -10.88 -17.42
N LEU A 211 2.24 -9.91 -16.68
CA LEU A 211 3.23 -8.96 -17.17
C LEU A 211 4.64 -9.50 -16.92
N ASN A 212 5.54 -9.34 -17.91
CA ASN A 212 6.95 -9.54 -17.67
C ASN A 212 7.57 -8.33 -16.93
N ASP A 213 8.83 -8.42 -16.50
CA ASP A 213 9.49 -7.37 -15.73
C ASP A 213 9.59 -6.05 -16.48
N GLN A 214 9.93 -6.09 -17.78
CA GLN A 214 10.06 -4.88 -18.58
C GLN A 214 8.72 -4.18 -18.76
N GLU A 215 7.65 -4.92 -19.10
CA GLU A 215 6.29 -4.37 -19.20
C GLU A 215 5.85 -3.71 -17.89
N ALA A 216 6.09 -4.37 -16.75
CA ALA A 216 5.74 -3.83 -15.44
C ALA A 216 6.53 -2.55 -15.12
N VAL A 217 7.83 -2.52 -15.44
CA VAL A 217 8.69 -1.33 -15.23
C VAL A 217 8.27 -0.18 -16.14
N ASP A 218 7.98 -0.44 -17.41
CA ASP A 218 7.53 0.56 -18.38
C ASP A 218 6.21 1.19 -17.96
N ILE A 219 5.20 0.37 -17.63
CA ILE A 219 3.89 0.84 -17.16
C ILE A 219 4.05 1.65 -15.87
N ALA A 220 4.84 1.15 -14.91
CA ALA A 220 5.07 1.84 -13.66
C ALA A 220 5.73 3.20 -13.87
N ALA A 221 6.74 3.29 -14.72
CA ALA A 221 7.40 4.54 -15.06
C ALA A 221 6.42 5.56 -15.68
N TYR A 222 5.49 5.10 -16.51
CA TYR A 222 4.48 5.98 -17.10
C TYR A 222 3.54 6.54 -16.03
N PHE A 223 2.76 5.69 -15.34
CA PHE A 223 1.68 6.19 -14.47
C PHE A 223 2.19 6.84 -13.18
N THR A 224 3.36 6.45 -12.65
CA THR A 224 3.92 7.11 -11.46
C THR A 224 4.35 8.54 -11.74
N HIS A 225 4.59 8.91 -13.01
CA HIS A 225 4.95 10.28 -13.42
C HIS A 225 3.76 11.11 -13.91
N LEU A 226 2.56 10.53 -14.00
CA LEU A 226 1.35 11.32 -14.21
C LEU A 226 1.15 12.32 -13.05
N PRO A 227 0.45 13.44 -13.29
CA PRO A 227 0.18 14.45 -12.25
C PRO A 227 -0.42 13.84 -10.99
N ARG A 228 0.05 14.28 -9.83
CA ARG A 228 -0.41 13.87 -8.49
C ARG A 228 -0.04 14.90 -7.45
N PRO A 229 -0.64 14.86 -6.25
CA PRO A 229 -0.26 15.75 -5.17
C PRO A 229 1.22 15.60 -4.80
N ILE A 230 1.82 16.72 -4.40
CA ILE A 230 3.23 16.79 -3.98
C ILE A 230 3.30 16.67 -2.46
N LYS A 231 4.08 15.71 -1.96
CA LYS A 231 4.33 15.55 -0.53
C LYS A 231 5.21 16.69 -0.01
N ALA A 232 4.69 17.45 0.95
CA ALA A 232 5.48 18.43 1.66
C ALA A 232 6.65 17.77 2.44
N ASN A 233 7.80 18.44 2.50
CA ASN A 233 8.98 18.00 3.25
C ASN A 233 9.51 16.60 2.86
N LYS A 234 9.28 16.13 1.64
CA LYS A 234 9.86 14.85 1.15
C LYS A 234 11.38 14.90 1.01
N ASP A 235 11.96 16.09 0.94
CA ASP A 235 13.40 16.34 0.96
C ASP A 235 14.07 15.88 2.26
N LYS A 236 13.31 15.74 3.35
CA LYS A 236 13.78 15.18 4.63
C LYS A 236 13.81 13.65 4.68
N ASP A 237 13.24 12.98 3.67
CA ASP A 237 13.30 11.53 3.57
C ASP A 237 14.74 11.07 3.24
N TRP A 238 15.17 9.96 3.80
CA TRP A 238 16.52 9.40 3.68
C TRP A 238 17.64 10.36 4.08
N PRO A 239 17.62 10.83 5.33
CA PRO A 239 18.59 11.84 5.79
C PRO A 239 20.05 11.37 5.76
N ASN A 240 20.28 10.05 5.69
CA ASN A 240 21.62 9.45 5.62
C ASN A 240 22.12 9.21 4.18
N GLY A 241 21.40 9.68 3.16
CA GLY A 241 21.82 9.62 1.76
C GLY A 241 21.62 8.25 1.07
N ASP A 242 20.90 7.33 1.71
CA ASP A 242 20.63 5.96 1.23
C ASP A 242 19.30 5.85 0.46
N ALA A 243 18.88 6.93 -0.19
CA ALA A 243 17.65 6.96 -0.97
C ALA A 243 17.73 5.99 -2.17
N PRO A 244 16.64 5.23 -2.45
CA PRO A 244 16.52 4.45 -3.67
C PRO A 244 16.66 5.32 -4.92
N LYS A 245 17.18 4.74 -6.01
CA LYS A 245 17.43 5.46 -7.28
C LYS A 245 16.16 6.04 -7.94
N ASP A 246 15.00 5.47 -7.63
CA ASP A 246 13.69 5.82 -8.20
C ASP A 246 12.84 6.74 -7.30
N VAL A 247 13.46 7.40 -6.33
CA VAL A 247 12.78 8.38 -5.48
C VAL A 247 12.42 9.62 -6.29
N ARG A 248 11.18 10.08 -6.17
CA ARG A 248 10.73 11.34 -6.74
C ARG A 248 11.12 12.50 -5.82
N ARG A 249 12.00 13.37 -6.35
CA ARG A 249 12.48 14.58 -5.67
C ARG A 249 11.77 15.83 -6.16
#